data_32ab34a96c6b4e7fbb42b1a79bd2923a
#
_entry.id   32ab34a96c6b4e7fbb42b1a79bd2923a
#
_cell.length_a   1.000
_cell.length_b   1.000
_cell.length_c   1.000
_cell.angle_alpha   90.00
_cell.angle_beta   90.00
_cell.angle_gamma   90.00
#
_symmetry.space_group_name_H-M   'P 1'
#
loop_
_entity.id
_entity.type
_entity.pdbx_description
1 polymer ?
#
loop_
_entity_poly.entity_id
_entity_poly.type
_entity_poly.pdbx_seq_one_letter_code
_entity_poly.pdbx_strand_id
1 'polypeptide(L)'
;MLEKVIRTTEIGAGGGLLNPEQSNTFIDYMWDTTVLAPQVRTIRMKSDTIEIEKIGVGKRLMRVATEAVDDGANAGATFSKISLTTTKFRLDFELSTESLEDNIEGADLEDHIARLMATAAGNDLEDVAINADSALTTDPLLKGFDGWSKRARAGGHIVDQAGAGLNRSAFNKALKAMPRNFMQRRSQLKFFVGSNLIQDYLYSLTDLATTPENIAESMIRNGPVRTEGAAGFVTTYAFGLPVQEVPLFDETRVGDYASPTGQHGDMWLTFPKNLLWGVKREIQVYREFKPKKDTIEYTMYCRVGTQIEEVDAFVVVKNIKVAA
;
A
#
# COMPACT_ATOMS: atom_id res chain seq x y z
N MET A 1 -52.37 -19.75 7.25
CA MET A 1 -51.33 -20.05 7.99
C MET A 1 -50.06 -20.04 7.39
N LEU A 2 -50.02 -19.95 6.54
CA LEU A 2 -49.09 -20.09 5.95
C LEU A 2 -48.38 -19.08 5.52
N GLU A 3 -48.82 -18.33 5.29
CA GLU A 3 -48.28 -17.37 4.86
C GLU A 3 -47.28 -16.74 5.38
N LYS A 4 -47.32 -16.85 6.29
CA LYS A 4 -46.58 -16.16 6.91
C LYS A 4 -45.36 -16.07 6.65
N VAL A 5 -45.17 -16.68 6.24
CA VAL A 5 -44.06 -16.81 6.21
C VAL A 5 -43.38 -16.12 5.29
N ILE A 6 -43.86 -15.91 4.79
CA ILE A 6 -43.37 -15.44 4.15
C ILE A 6 -42.63 -14.67 4.06
N ARG A 7 -42.65 -14.32 4.01
CA ARG A 7 -42.02 -13.70 3.77
C ARG A 7 -41.18 -13.37 3.91
N THR A 8 -41.05 -13.32 4.06
CA THR A 8 -40.58 -12.85 4.26
C THR A 8 -39.75 -12.27 4.06
N THR A 9 -39.59 -12.16 4.23
CA THR A 9 -38.69 -11.82 4.30
C THR A 9 -37.88 -11.82 3.79
N GLU A 10 -38.15 -12.38 3.62
CA GLU A 10 -37.70 -12.51 2.98
C GLU A 10 -37.35 -12.03 2.18
N ILE A 11 -37.84 -11.90 2.15
CA ILE A 11 -37.81 -11.03 1.42
C ILE A 11 -36.94 -10.06 1.53
N GLY A 12 -36.90 -9.58 2.51
CA GLY A 12 -35.92 -8.66 2.70
C GLY A 12 -34.62 -9.26 2.35
N ALA A 13 -34.65 -10.49 2.57
CA ALA A 13 -33.46 -11.22 2.29
C ALA A 13 -33.19 -11.46 0.82
N GLY A 14 -34.20 -11.36 0.02
CA GLY A 14 -33.99 -11.58 -1.42
C GLY A 14 -33.15 -10.50 -2.08
N GLY A 15 -31.86 -10.63 -2.14
CA GLY A 15 -30.98 -9.66 -2.76
C GLY A 15 -30.72 -8.39 -1.96
N GLY A 16 -30.87 -8.47 -0.65
CA GLY A 16 -30.58 -7.34 0.22
C GLY A 16 -29.10 -7.08 0.42
N LEU A 17 -28.81 -5.87 0.84
CA LEU A 17 -27.52 -5.56 1.47
C LEU A 17 -27.37 -6.39 2.75
N LEU A 18 -26.18 -6.84 3.04
CA LEU A 18 -25.84 -7.35 4.37
C LEU A 18 -26.23 -6.34 5.44
N ASN A 19 -26.60 -6.82 6.60
CA ASN A 19 -26.81 -5.94 7.74
C ASN A 19 -25.57 -5.06 7.94
N PRO A 20 -25.74 -3.81 8.36
CA PRO A 20 -24.60 -2.90 8.56
C PRO A 20 -23.52 -3.48 9.46
N GLU A 21 -23.89 -4.27 10.48
CA GLU A 21 -22.95 -4.93 11.38
C GLU A 21 -22.11 -6.00 10.66
N GLN A 22 -22.71 -6.85 9.86
CA GLN A 22 -22.02 -7.88 9.07
C GLN A 22 -21.11 -7.25 8.02
N SER A 23 -21.58 -6.19 7.37
CA SER A 23 -20.77 -5.45 6.40
C SER A 23 -19.57 -4.79 7.06
N ASN A 24 -19.72 -4.20 8.23
CA ASN A 24 -18.62 -3.60 8.98
C ASN A 24 -17.62 -4.66 9.43
N THR A 25 -18.08 -5.80 9.94
CA THR A 25 -17.23 -6.91 10.34
C THR A 25 -16.39 -7.43 9.17
N PHE A 26 -16.98 -7.57 7.99
CA PHE A 26 -16.25 -7.95 6.78
C PHE A 26 -15.19 -6.92 6.42
N ILE A 27 -15.50 -5.65 6.50
CA ILE A 27 -14.57 -4.56 6.23
C ILE A 27 -13.43 -4.55 7.24
N ASP A 28 -13.71 -4.78 8.53
CA ASP A 28 -12.69 -4.82 9.57
C ASP A 28 -11.69 -5.97 9.31
N TYR A 29 -12.17 -7.17 8.98
CA TYR A 29 -11.28 -8.29 8.63
C TYR A 29 -10.44 -8.01 7.40
N MET A 30 -10.96 -7.32 6.42
CA MET A 30 -10.21 -6.95 5.22
C MET A 30 -9.05 -6.01 5.53
N TRP A 31 -9.26 -5.04 6.43
CA TRP A 31 -8.22 -4.06 6.77
C TRP A 31 -7.18 -4.58 7.76
N ASP A 32 -7.52 -5.56 8.59
CA ASP A 32 -6.61 -6.12 9.58
C ASP A 32 -5.40 -6.85 8.95
N THR A 33 -5.53 -7.33 7.73
CA THR A 33 -4.46 -8.06 7.04
C THR A 33 -3.53 -7.18 6.23
N THR A 34 -3.89 -5.92 5.99
CA THR A 34 -3.11 -5.01 5.16
C THR A 34 -2.02 -4.30 5.97
N VAL A 35 -0.83 -4.17 5.39
CA VAL A 35 0.34 -3.55 6.05
C VAL A 35 0.40 -2.05 5.80
N LEU A 36 0.11 -1.60 4.58
CA LEU A 36 0.19 -0.19 4.20
C LEU A 36 -1.10 0.57 4.47
N ALA A 37 -2.26 -0.06 4.30
CA ALA A 37 -3.55 0.61 4.41
C ALA A 37 -3.74 1.43 5.71
N PRO A 38 -3.37 0.95 6.91
CA PRO A 38 -3.51 1.73 8.13
C PRO A 38 -2.51 2.90 8.25
N GLN A 39 -1.44 2.90 7.47
CA GLN A 39 -0.37 3.91 7.54
C GLN A 39 -0.56 5.04 6.52
N VAL A 40 -1.23 4.77 5.42
CA VAL A 40 -1.47 5.73 4.34
C VAL A 40 -2.58 6.73 4.69
N ARG A 41 -2.70 7.77 3.90
CA ARG A 41 -3.77 8.75 4.06
C ARG A 41 -4.97 8.36 3.22
N THR A 42 -6.04 7.92 3.86
CA THR A 42 -7.31 7.60 3.19
C THR A 42 -8.14 8.86 2.95
N ILE A 43 -8.65 9.03 1.74
CA ILE A 43 -9.50 10.15 1.33
C ILE A 43 -10.85 9.60 0.86
N ARG A 44 -11.93 9.96 1.56
CA ARG A 44 -13.29 9.64 1.14
C ARG A 44 -13.74 10.60 0.03
N MET A 45 -14.09 10.04 -1.11
CA MET A 45 -14.44 10.78 -2.31
C MET A 45 -15.95 10.75 -2.57
N LYS A 46 -16.51 11.89 -2.98
CA LYS A 46 -17.92 11.98 -3.39
C LYS A 46 -18.10 11.78 -4.91
N SER A 47 -17.07 12.08 -5.69
CA SER A 47 -17.04 11.93 -7.15
C SER A 47 -16.01 10.91 -7.59
N ASP A 48 -16.02 10.48 -8.85
CA ASP A 48 -15.04 9.53 -9.40
C ASP A 48 -13.64 10.13 -9.46
N THR A 49 -13.55 11.44 -9.57
CA THR A 49 -12.28 12.17 -9.55
C THR A 49 -12.38 13.34 -8.58
N ILE A 50 -11.34 13.52 -7.79
CA ILE A 50 -11.14 14.68 -6.92
C ILE A 50 -9.85 15.36 -7.29
N GLU A 51 -9.87 16.68 -7.38
CA GLU A 51 -8.68 17.51 -7.47
C GLU A 51 -8.25 17.94 -6.07
N ILE A 52 -7.00 17.63 -5.72
CA ILE A 52 -6.37 18.03 -4.47
C ILE A 52 -5.50 19.23 -4.80
N GLU A 53 -5.87 20.39 -4.28
CA GLU A 53 -5.09 21.60 -4.45
C GLU A 53 -3.91 21.65 -3.49
N LYS A 54 -2.74 21.97 -4.03
CA LYS A 54 -1.53 22.22 -3.26
C LYS A 54 -1.13 23.66 -3.38
N ILE A 55 -0.75 24.23 -2.26
CA ILE A 55 -0.19 25.58 -2.20
C ILE A 55 1.29 25.44 -1.86
N GLY A 56 2.14 25.77 -2.81
CA GLY A 56 3.58 25.80 -2.65
C GLY A 56 4.07 27.24 -2.47
N VAL A 57 5.08 27.40 -1.64
CA VAL A 57 5.79 28.66 -1.49
C VAL A 57 7.21 28.48 -2.01
N GLY A 58 7.69 29.42 -2.81
CA GLY A 58 9.03 29.35 -3.40
C GLY A 58 10.14 29.09 -2.38
N LYS A 59 11.25 28.53 -2.84
CA LYS A 59 12.33 28.03 -1.97
C LYS A 59 12.97 29.08 -1.05
N ARG A 60 12.99 30.35 -1.44
CA ARG A 60 13.52 31.45 -0.65
C ARG A 60 12.66 32.69 -0.86
N LEU A 61 12.04 33.19 0.20
CA LEU A 61 11.21 34.39 0.19
C LEU A 61 11.97 35.59 0.73
N MET A 62 12.86 35.35 1.69
CA MET A 62 13.64 36.42 2.32
C MET A 62 14.85 36.78 1.46
N ARG A 63 15.15 38.07 1.40
CA ARG A 63 16.31 38.66 0.76
C ARG A 63 16.83 39.84 1.59
N VAL A 64 18.03 40.22 1.33
CA VAL A 64 18.64 41.37 1.98
C VAL A 64 17.97 42.61 1.40
N ALA A 65 17.42 43.43 2.27
CA ALA A 65 16.85 44.73 1.91
C ALA A 65 17.91 45.83 2.01
N THR A 66 17.84 46.77 1.05
CA THR A 66 18.63 47.99 1.09
C THR A 66 17.68 49.12 1.47
N GLU A 67 18.13 50.02 2.32
CA GLU A 67 17.33 51.13 2.76
C GLU A 67 16.91 52.03 1.58
N ALA A 68 15.62 52.40 1.56
CA ALA A 68 15.02 53.26 0.54
C ALA A 68 15.07 52.72 -0.90
N VAL A 69 15.28 51.44 -1.12
CA VAL A 69 15.26 50.81 -2.47
C VAL A 69 14.18 49.77 -2.52
N ASP A 70 13.23 49.93 -3.48
CA ASP A 70 12.30 48.85 -3.86
C ASP A 70 12.92 48.04 -5.00
N ASP A 71 13.17 46.76 -4.75
CA ASP A 71 13.74 45.84 -5.74
C ASP A 71 12.69 45.21 -6.68
N GLY A 72 11.41 45.60 -6.54
CA GLY A 72 10.31 45.22 -7.40
C GLY A 72 9.96 43.74 -7.44
N ALA A 73 10.61 42.92 -6.60
CA ALA A 73 10.38 41.49 -6.64
C ALA A 73 9.40 41.06 -5.53
N ASN A 74 8.28 40.49 -5.91
CA ASN A 74 7.27 39.96 -5.02
C ASN A 74 7.35 38.44 -4.91
N ALA A 75 7.22 37.94 -3.69
CA ALA A 75 7.10 36.53 -3.45
C ALA A 75 5.64 36.10 -3.64
N GLY A 76 5.42 35.10 -4.49
CA GLY A 76 4.10 34.53 -4.76
C GLY A 76 3.96 33.08 -4.26
N ALA A 77 2.73 32.68 -4.02
CA ALA A 77 2.40 31.27 -3.82
C ALA A 77 2.16 30.61 -5.17
N THR A 78 2.65 29.41 -5.33
CA THR A 78 2.38 28.56 -6.51
C THR A 78 1.26 27.59 -6.17
N PHE A 79 0.25 27.55 -7.02
CA PHE A 79 -0.86 26.60 -6.89
C PHE A 79 -0.65 25.46 -7.88
N SER A 80 -0.72 24.25 -7.41
CA SER A 80 -0.70 23.04 -8.23
C SER A 80 -1.85 22.13 -7.84
N LYS A 81 -2.30 21.30 -8.76
CA LYS A 81 -3.41 20.38 -8.54
C LYS A 81 -2.95 18.96 -8.82
N ILE A 82 -3.44 18.01 -8.03
CA ILE A 82 -3.28 16.58 -8.25
C ILE A 82 -4.67 16.00 -8.41
N SER A 83 -4.88 15.21 -9.46
CA SER A 83 -6.11 14.47 -9.66
C SER A 83 -6.00 13.06 -9.07
N LEU A 84 -6.96 12.68 -8.24
CA LEU A 84 -7.14 11.33 -7.73
C LEU A 84 -8.40 10.76 -8.37
N THR A 85 -8.24 9.68 -9.15
CA THR A 85 -9.32 9.01 -9.87
C THR A 85 -9.52 7.60 -9.32
N THR A 86 -10.77 7.16 -9.22
CA THR A 86 -11.13 5.84 -8.71
C THR A 86 -11.63 4.91 -9.80
N THR A 87 -11.27 3.63 -9.70
CA THR A 87 -11.74 2.54 -10.56
C THR A 87 -12.64 1.60 -9.76
N LYS A 88 -13.61 0.98 -10.43
CA LYS A 88 -14.56 0.04 -9.82
C LYS A 88 -14.00 -1.38 -9.89
N PHE A 89 -13.95 -2.05 -8.76
CA PHE A 89 -13.62 -3.47 -8.64
C PHE A 89 -14.82 -4.26 -8.15
N ARG A 90 -14.83 -5.54 -8.47
CA ARG A 90 -15.88 -6.49 -8.10
C ARG A 90 -15.23 -7.81 -7.66
N LEU A 91 -15.72 -8.36 -6.57
CA LEU A 91 -15.42 -9.70 -6.10
C LEU A 91 -16.74 -10.46 -5.99
N ASP A 92 -16.79 -11.65 -6.58
CA ASP A 92 -17.94 -12.54 -6.51
C ASP A 92 -17.49 -13.90 -5.98
N PHE A 93 -18.30 -14.49 -5.09
CA PHE A 93 -18.15 -15.87 -4.68
C PHE A 93 -19.51 -16.52 -4.43
N GLU A 94 -19.59 -17.82 -4.64
CA GLU A 94 -20.80 -18.61 -4.46
C GLU A 94 -20.56 -19.70 -3.41
N LEU A 95 -21.55 -19.96 -2.56
CA LEU A 95 -21.58 -21.06 -1.61
C LEU A 95 -22.78 -21.95 -1.92
N SER A 96 -22.55 -23.26 -2.05
CA SER A 96 -23.62 -24.24 -2.20
C SER A 96 -24.28 -24.51 -0.86
N THR A 97 -25.60 -24.64 -0.85
CA THR A 97 -26.39 -24.99 0.33
C THR A 97 -25.99 -26.36 0.87
N GLU A 98 -25.70 -27.32 -0.02
CA GLU A 98 -25.23 -28.66 0.36
C GLU A 98 -23.90 -28.57 1.15
N SER A 99 -22.99 -27.69 0.71
CA SER A 99 -21.72 -27.50 1.44
C SER A 99 -21.91 -26.92 2.84
N LEU A 100 -22.95 -26.13 3.05
CA LEU A 100 -23.29 -25.57 4.37
C LEU A 100 -23.98 -26.63 5.26
N GLU A 101 -24.76 -27.55 4.69
CA GLU A 101 -25.45 -28.60 5.43
C GLU A 101 -24.53 -29.77 5.82
N ASP A 102 -23.64 -30.16 4.91
CA ASP A 102 -22.74 -31.32 5.09
C ASP A 102 -21.46 -31.01 5.88
N ASN A 103 -21.18 -29.76 6.14
CA ASN A 103 -19.95 -29.36 6.81
C ASN A 103 -20.07 -29.49 8.34
N ILE A 104 -18.95 -29.90 8.95
CA ILE A 104 -18.81 -30.06 10.40
C ILE A 104 -18.99 -28.70 11.14
N GLU A 105 -18.64 -27.59 10.50
CA GLU A 105 -18.74 -26.24 11.08
C GLU A 105 -20.19 -25.70 11.06
N GLY A 106 -21.08 -26.28 10.25
CA GLY A 106 -22.48 -25.89 10.19
C GLY A 106 -22.68 -24.41 9.85
N ALA A 107 -23.41 -23.68 10.66
CA ALA A 107 -23.75 -22.28 10.44
C ALA A 107 -22.53 -21.34 10.51
N ASP A 108 -21.45 -21.74 11.17
CA ASP A 108 -20.25 -20.91 11.33
C ASP A 108 -19.36 -20.93 10.07
N LEU A 109 -19.60 -21.88 9.13
CA LEU A 109 -18.88 -21.97 7.87
C LEU A 109 -19.06 -20.71 6.99
N GLU A 110 -20.27 -20.15 6.97
CA GLU A 110 -20.57 -18.95 6.20
C GLU A 110 -19.71 -17.77 6.69
N ASP A 111 -19.62 -17.58 8.00
CA ASP A 111 -18.79 -16.53 8.60
C ASP A 111 -17.29 -16.77 8.39
N HIS A 112 -16.87 -18.03 8.46
CA HIS A 112 -15.47 -18.39 8.22
C HIS A 112 -15.07 -18.06 6.77
N ILE A 113 -15.87 -18.46 5.79
CA ILE A 113 -15.59 -18.18 4.37
C ILE A 113 -15.65 -16.67 4.11
N ALA A 114 -16.61 -15.94 4.71
CA ALA A 114 -16.67 -14.50 4.58
C ALA A 114 -15.39 -13.83 5.09
N ARG A 115 -14.80 -14.29 6.21
CA ARG A 115 -13.51 -13.80 6.72
C ARG A 115 -12.37 -14.08 5.76
N LEU A 116 -12.29 -15.30 5.23
CA LEU A 116 -11.24 -15.65 4.26
C LEU A 116 -11.32 -14.78 3.00
N MET A 117 -12.53 -14.56 2.48
CA MET A 117 -12.75 -13.72 1.31
C MET A 117 -12.46 -12.24 1.59
N ALA A 118 -12.78 -11.75 2.79
CA ALA A 118 -12.43 -10.41 3.21
C ALA A 118 -10.91 -10.20 3.25
N THR A 119 -10.19 -11.17 3.83
CA THR A 119 -8.72 -11.18 3.88
C THR A 119 -8.10 -11.17 2.48
N ALA A 120 -8.60 -12.03 1.59
CA ALA A 120 -8.14 -12.09 0.21
C ALA A 120 -8.40 -10.77 -0.52
N ALA A 121 -9.60 -10.21 -0.37
CA ALA A 121 -9.94 -8.92 -0.98
C ALA A 121 -9.07 -7.77 -0.46
N GLY A 122 -8.71 -7.78 0.83
CA GLY A 122 -7.78 -6.82 1.43
C GLY A 122 -6.40 -6.88 0.79
N ASN A 123 -5.86 -8.08 0.65
CA ASN A 123 -4.57 -8.31 0.00
C ASN A 123 -4.60 -7.91 -1.49
N ASP A 124 -5.66 -8.26 -2.21
CA ASP A 124 -5.81 -7.88 -3.62
C ASP A 124 -5.87 -6.34 -3.79
N LEU A 125 -6.59 -5.65 -2.91
CA LEU A 125 -6.67 -4.19 -2.94
C LEU A 125 -5.33 -3.53 -2.59
N GLU A 126 -4.57 -4.08 -1.65
CA GLU A 126 -3.23 -3.58 -1.32
C GLU A 126 -2.25 -3.86 -2.47
N ASP A 127 -2.31 -5.02 -3.11
CA ASP A 127 -1.50 -5.36 -4.28
C ASP A 127 -1.78 -4.41 -5.45
N VAL A 128 -3.06 -4.18 -5.76
CA VAL A 128 -3.47 -3.18 -6.77
C VAL A 128 -2.95 -1.79 -6.41
N ALA A 129 -2.97 -1.40 -5.14
CA ALA A 129 -2.48 -0.10 -4.72
C ALA A 129 -0.97 0.06 -4.96
N ILE A 130 -0.20 -0.99 -4.73
CA ILE A 130 1.26 -0.99 -4.86
C ILE A 130 1.69 -1.19 -6.31
N ASN A 131 1.24 -2.28 -6.94
CA ASN A 131 1.80 -2.84 -8.18
C ASN A 131 1.00 -2.54 -9.43
N ALA A 132 -0.21 -1.94 -9.34
CA ALA A 132 -1.03 -1.69 -10.51
C ALA A 132 -0.31 -0.85 -11.57
N ASP A 133 -0.49 -1.25 -12.80
CA ASP A 133 0.05 -0.59 -13.98
C ASP A 133 -0.94 -0.69 -15.14
N SER A 134 -1.49 0.45 -15.55
CA SER A 134 -2.44 0.55 -16.67
C SER A 134 -1.88 0.07 -18.01
N ALA A 135 -0.54 -0.08 -18.13
CA ALA A 135 0.10 -0.61 -19.33
C ALA A 135 0.16 -2.15 -19.36
N LEU A 136 -0.15 -2.84 -18.26
CA LEU A 136 -0.19 -4.30 -18.23
C LEU A 136 -1.33 -4.84 -19.09
N THR A 137 -1.05 -5.91 -19.83
CA THR A 137 -2.03 -6.58 -20.68
C THR A 137 -2.46 -7.93 -20.16
N THR A 138 -1.67 -8.53 -19.28
CA THR A 138 -1.84 -9.91 -18.81
C THR A 138 -2.74 -10.05 -17.61
N ASP A 139 -2.68 -9.11 -16.67
CA ASP A 139 -3.45 -9.17 -15.43
C ASP A 139 -4.63 -8.18 -15.46
N PRO A 140 -5.88 -8.70 -15.46
CA PRO A 140 -7.07 -7.86 -15.49
C PRO A 140 -7.27 -7.04 -14.21
N LEU A 141 -6.72 -7.47 -13.07
CA LEU A 141 -6.82 -6.76 -11.80
C LEU A 141 -5.85 -5.58 -11.76
N LEU A 142 -4.57 -5.83 -12.03
CA LEU A 142 -3.50 -4.83 -11.92
C LEU A 142 -3.57 -3.74 -13.00
N LYS A 143 -4.23 -3.98 -14.13
CA LYS A 143 -4.38 -2.94 -15.19
C LYS A 143 -5.41 -1.85 -14.88
N GLY A 144 -6.10 -1.93 -13.76
CA GLY A 144 -7.23 -1.05 -13.45
C GLY A 144 -6.89 0.43 -13.36
N PHE A 145 -5.73 0.77 -12.83
CA PHE A 145 -5.18 2.12 -12.72
C PHE A 145 -3.66 2.06 -12.47
N ASP A 146 -3.00 3.21 -12.30
CA ASP A 146 -1.58 3.26 -11.96
C ASP A 146 -1.38 3.28 -10.45
N GLY A 147 -0.71 2.26 -9.92
CA GLY A 147 -0.36 2.12 -8.52
C GLY A 147 0.77 3.06 -8.06
N TRP A 148 1.07 3.03 -6.78
CA TRP A 148 2.13 3.86 -6.21
C TRP A 148 3.51 3.57 -6.81
N SER A 149 3.84 2.30 -7.08
CA SER A 149 5.12 1.90 -7.67
C SER A 149 5.37 2.56 -9.02
N LYS A 150 4.38 2.49 -9.92
CA LYS A 150 4.47 3.11 -11.24
C LYS A 150 4.56 4.63 -11.16
N ARG A 151 3.72 5.26 -10.33
CA ARG A 151 3.71 6.72 -10.15
C ARG A 151 5.02 7.22 -9.54
N ALA A 152 5.57 6.49 -8.56
CA ALA A 152 6.83 6.83 -7.93
C ALA A 152 8.01 6.71 -8.90
N ARG A 153 8.02 5.67 -9.75
CA ARG A 153 9.03 5.53 -10.79
C ARG A 153 8.92 6.58 -11.90
N ALA A 154 7.72 7.07 -12.18
CA ALA A 154 7.51 8.09 -13.20
C ALA A 154 7.93 9.50 -12.76
N GLY A 155 7.79 9.84 -11.50
CA GLY A 155 8.00 11.20 -11.03
C GLY A 155 8.91 11.38 -9.81
N GLY A 156 9.21 10.31 -9.07
CA GLY A 156 10.06 10.35 -7.89
C GLY A 156 11.55 10.44 -8.19
N HIS A 157 12.35 10.61 -7.15
CA HIS A 157 13.80 10.54 -7.27
C HIS A 157 14.24 9.08 -7.39
N ILE A 158 14.88 8.73 -8.51
CA ILE A 158 15.28 7.36 -8.81
C ILE A 158 16.77 7.17 -8.49
N VAL A 159 17.06 6.11 -7.73
CA VAL A 159 18.42 5.61 -7.47
C VAL A 159 18.50 4.20 -8.08
N ASP A 160 19.38 4.00 -9.02
CA ASP A 160 19.59 2.70 -9.65
C ASP A 160 20.73 1.95 -8.96
N GLN A 161 20.46 0.71 -8.54
CA GLN A 161 21.47 -0.19 -7.94
C GLN A 161 22.11 -1.11 -8.97
N ALA A 162 21.62 -1.14 -10.20
CA ALA A 162 22.19 -1.90 -11.32
C ALA A 162 22.52 -3.37 -10.96
N GLY A 163 21.62 -4.02 -10.21
CA GLY A 163 21.78 -5.42 -9.82
C GLY A 163 22.66 -5.64 -8.57
N ALA A 164 23.03 -4.61 -7.85
CA ALA A 164 23.62 -4.79 -6.52
C ALA A 164 22.54 -5.18 -5.51
N GLY A 165 22.88 -6.06 -4.55
CA GLY A 165 22.00 -6.44 -3.46
C GLY A 165 21.70 -5.29 -2.50
N LEU A 166 20.71 -5.47 -1.65
CA LEU A 166 20.34 -4.49 -0.62
C LEU A 166 21.42 -4.43 0.46
N ASN A 167 22.07 -3.29 0.57
CA ASN A 167 23.15 -3.05 1.52
C ASN A 167 23.06 -1.65 2.14
N ARG A 168 23.91 -1.36 3.12
CA ARG A 168 23.98 -0.04 3.77
C ARG A 168 24.16 1.11 2.78
N SER A 169 24.87 0.88 1.68
CA SER A 169 25.11 1.88 0.65
C SER A 169 23.80 2.27 -0.06
N ALA A 170 22.89 1.31 -0.30
CA ALA A 170 21.60 1.55 -0.92
C ALA A 170 20.75 2.52 -0.09
N PHE A 171 20.64 2.28 1.21
CA PHE A 171 19.94 3.17 2.14
C PHE A 171 20.57 4.56 2.18
N ASN A 172 21.90 4.65 2.21
CA ASN A 172 22.61 5.94 2.20
C ASN A 172 22.39 6.71 0.89
N LYS A 173 22.41 6.03 -0.26
CA LYS A 173 22.10 6.65 -1.56
C LYS A 173 20.68 7.19 -1.60
N ALA A 174 19.71 6.42 -1.07
CA ALA A 174 18.32 6.86 -0.98
C ALA A 174 18.18 8.14 -0.13
N LEU A 175 18.83 8.17 1.03
CA LEU A 175 18.82 9.37 1.90
C LEU A 175 19.48 10.59 1.24
N LYS A 176 20.54 10.38 0.46
CA LYS A 176 21.22 11.47 -0.27
C LYS A 176 20.40 11.97 -1.45
N ALA A 177 19.57 11.10 -2.05
CA ALA A 177 18.69 11.48 -3.16
C ALA A 177 17.48 12.29 -2.68
N MET A 178 17.10 12.19 -1.41
CA MET A 178 15.97 12.95 -0.85
C MET A 178 16.32 14.45 -0.77
N PRO A 179 15.46 15.34 -1.30
CA PRO A 179 15.66 16.78 -1.21
C PRO A 179 15.71 17.28 0.24
N ARG A 180 16.57 18.26 0.50
CA ARG A 180 16.84 18.78 1.84
C ARG A 180 15.60 19.32 2.57
N ASN A 181 14.65 19.84 1.83
CA ASN A 181 13.40 20.37 2.39
C ASN A 181 12.61 19.31 3.16
N PHE A 182 12.60 18.06 2.66
CA PHE A 182 11.90 16.94 3.29
C PHE A 182 12.74 16.30 4.41
N MET A 183 14.06 16.44 4.36
CA MET A 183 14.96 15.96 5.41
C MET A 183 14.79 16.70 6.75
N GLN A 184 14.15 17.88 6.78
CA GLN A 184 13.79 18.56 8.02
C GLN A 184 12.78 17.77 8.87
N ARG A 185 11.97 16.92 8.21
CA ARG A 185 11.00 16.04 8.87
C ARG A 185 11.45 14.58 8.85
N ARG A 186 12.76 14.37 8.99
CA ARG A 186 13.38 13.05 8.88
C ARG A 186 12.71 11.98 9.75
N SER A 187 12.29 12.31 10.96
CA SER A 187 11.63 11.39 11.89
C SER A 187 10.33 10.77 11.38
N GLN A 188 9.71 11.36 10.36
CA GLN A 188 8.46 10.87 9.76
C GLN A 188 8.70 10.01 8.51
N LEU A 189 9.95 9.98 8.01
CA LEU A 189 10.32 9.16 6.87
C LEU A 189 10.38 7.68 7.27
N LYS A 190 9.98 6.81 6.36
CA LYS A 190 10.11 5.36 6.48
C LYS A 190 10.68 4.76 5.20
N PHE A 191 11.44 3.69 5.39
CA PHE A 191 11.79 2.81 4.29
C PHE A 191 10.72 1.72 4.17
N PHE A 192 10.30 1.43 2.95
CA PHE A 192 9.43 0.31 2.61
C PHE A 192 10.21 -0.63 1.71
N VAL A 193 10.27 -1.89 2.08
CA VAL A 193 11.10 -2.91 1.43
C VAL A 193 10.33 -4.21 1.35
N GLY A 194 10.53 -4.98 0.30
CA GLY A 194 9.95 -6.32 0.19
C GLY A 194 10.57 -7.33 1.14
N SER A 195 9.89 -8.45 1.34
CA SER A 195 10.25 -9.46 2.35
C SER A 195 11.60 -10.13 2.07
N ASN A 196 11.87 -10.50 0.81
CA ASN A 196 13.14 -11.15 0.47
C ASN A 196 14.31 -10.17 0.59
N LEU A 197 14.13 -8.94 0.14
CA LEU A 197 15.18 -7.92 0.23
C LEU A 197 15.53 -7.56 1.68
N ILE A 198 14.54 -7.52 2.58
CA ILE A 198 14.83 -7.24 4.00
C ILE A 198 15.58 -8.42 4.64
N GLN A 199 15.23 -9.64 4.25
CA GLN A 199 15.93 -10.85 4.70
C GLN A 199 17.39 -10.86 4.23
N ASP A 200 17.65 -10.53 2.97
CA ASP A 200 18.98 -10.39 2.41
C ASP A 200 19.82 -9.33 3.16
N TYR A 201 19.16 -8.20 3.50
CA TYR A 201 19.80 -7.16 4.29
C TYR A 201 20.16 -7.63 5.70
N LEU A 202 19.25 -8.32 6.38
CA LEU A 202 19.50 -8.89 7.71
C LEU A 202 20.63 -9.92 7.67
N TYR A 203 20.64 -10.79 6.65
CA TYR A 203 21.72 -11.74 6.44
C TYR A 203 23.07 -11.05 6.23
N SER A 204 23.12 -10.01 5.41
CA SER A 204 24.33 -9.22 5.18
C SER A 204 24.86 -8.54 6.44
N LEU A 205 23.98 -8.16 7.36
CA LEU A 205 24.39 -7.62 8.67
C LEU A 205 25.00 -8.68 9.59
N THR A 206 24.47 -9.90 9.51
CA THR A 206 24.99 -11.03 10.29
C THR A 206 26.39 -11.45 9.82
N ASP A 207 26.60 -11.45 8.52
CA ASP A 207 27.90 -11.82 7.93
C ASP A 207 29.01 -10.80 8.26
N LEU A 208 28.67 -9.52 8.35
CA LEU A 208 29.57 -8.46 8.81
C LEU A 208 29.93 -8.58 10.31
N ALA A 209 29.16 -9.33 11.09
CA ALA A 209 29.35 -9.50 12.52
C ALA A 209 30.35 -10.58 12.90
N THR A 210 31.02 -11.22 11.95
CA THR A 210 31.99 -12.31 12.20
C THR A 210 33.30 -11.86 12.87
N THR A 211 33.57 -10.57 12.97
CA THR A 211 34.66 -10.06 13.78
C THR A 211 34.16 -9.55 15.13
N PRO A 212 34.75 -10.00 16.27
CA PRO A 212 34.27 -9.67 17.62
C PRO A 212 34.15 -8.17 17.91
N GLU A 213 34.96 -7.34 17.29
CA GLU A 213 34.95 -5.89 17.45
C GLU A 213 33.73 -5.23 16.76
N ASN A 214 33.22 -5.84 15.71
CA ASN A 214 32.07 -5.30 14.96
C ASN A 214 30.72 -5.70 15.52
N ILE A 215 30.65 -6.79 16.31
CA ILE A 215 29.39 -7.29 16.89
C ILE A 215 28.80 -6.26 17.86
N ALA A 216 29.63 -5.73 18.76
CA ALA A 216 29.17 -4.75 19.75
C ALA A 216 28.74 -3.44 19.09
N GLU A 217 29.45 -2.98 18.07
CA GLU A 217 29.14 -1.74 17.36
C GLU A 217 27.93 -1.87 16.42
N SER A 218 27.76 -3.02 15.78
CA SER A 218 26.60 -3.29 14.93
C SER A 218 25.32 -3.50 15.74
N MET A 219 25.40 -4.13 16.90
CA MET A 219 24.28 -4.28 17.85
C MET A 219 23.86 -2.94 18.47
N ILE A 220 24.81 -2.06 18.77
CA ILE A 220 24.55 -0.74 19.35
C ILE A 220 23.97 0.21 18.29
N ARG A 221 24.43 0.13 17.05
CA ARG A 221 24.00 1.04 15.95
C ARG A 221 22.76 0.59 15.18
N ASN A 222 22.53 -0.70 15.06
CA ASN A 222 21.49 -1.29 14.22
C ASN A 222 20.80 -2.48 14.89
N GLY A 223 20.90 -2.62 16.21
CA GLY A 223 20.27 -3.70 16.92
C GLY A 223 18.77 -3.79 16.58
N PRO A 224 18.22 -4.99 16.42
CA PRO A 224 16.80 -5.17 16.27
C PRO A 224 16.14 -4.69 17.56
N VAL A 225 15.63 -3.47 17.56
CA VAL A 225 14.68 -3.07 18.60
C VAL A 225 13.40 -3.80 18.24
N ARG A 226 13.19 -4.95 18.90
CA ARG A 226 11.91 -5.63 18.88
C ARG A 226 10.90 -4.71 19.54
N THR A 227 10.24 -3.92 18.75
CA THR A 227 8.98 -3.30 19.17
C THR A 227 7.92 -4.25 18.62
N GLU A 228 7.30 -5.01 19.48
CA GLU A 228 6.14 -5.82 19.15
C GLU A 228 5.03 -4.85 18.72
N GLY A 229 4.93 -4.59 17.43
CA GLY A 229 3.79 -3.96 16.81
C GLY A 229 2.69 -4.99 16.58
N ALA A 230 1.46 -4.56 16.54
CA ALA A 230 0.25 -5.38 16.47
C ALA A 230 0.15 -6.37 15.28
N ALA A 231 1.16 -6.49 14.43
CA ALA A 231 1.17 -7.38 13.27
C ALA A 231 2.35 -8.37 13.25
N GLY A 232 3.09 -8.55 14.33
CA GLY A 232 4.16 -9.57 14.40
C GLY A 232 5.41 -9.29 13.54
N PHE A 233 5.48 -8.15 12.85
CA PHE A 233 6.60 -7.79 12.01
C PHE A 233 7.74 -7.15 12.81
N VAL A 234 8.96 -7.61 12.54
CA VAL A 234 10.17 -7.06 13.17
C VAL A 234 10.48 -5.69 12.54
N THR A 235 10.41 -4.64 13.33
CA THR A 235 10.81 -3.31 12.85
C THR A 235 12.33 -3.18 12.88
N THR A 236 12.96 -3.14 11.71
CA THR A 236 14.38 -2.91 11.54
C THR A 236 14.64 -1.42 11.32
N TYR A 237 15.75 -0.91 11.84
CA TYR A 237 16.15 0.47 11.64
C TYR A 237 17.39 0.56 10.73
N ALA A 238 17.34 1.46 9.76
CA ALA A 238 18.48 1.82 8.94
C ALA A 238 18.76 3.33 9.05
N PHE A 239 19.96 3.71 9.49
CA PHE A 239 20.32 5.11 9.70
C PHE A 239 19.34 5.91 10.58
N GLY A 240 18.76 5.26 11.59
CA GLY A 240 17.79 5.88 12.51
C GLY A 240 16.37 6.06 11.94
N LEU A 241 16.08 5.47 10.80
CA LEU A 241 14.74 5.41 10.21
C LEU A 241 14.20 3.98 10.28
N PRO A 242 12.91 3.81 10.55
CA PRO A 242 12.29 2.49 10.52
C PRO A 242 12.24 1.93 9.09
N VAL A 243 12.56 0.65 8.97
CA VAL A 243 12.40 -0.12 7.74
C VAL A 243 11.16 -0.98 7.92
N GLN A 244 10.14 -0.72 7.12
CA GLN A 244 8.88 -1.45 7.13
C GLN A 244 8.89 -2.51 6.05
N GLU A 245 8.66 -3.74 6.43
CA GLU A 245 8.45 -4.84 5.50
C GLU A 245 7.06 -4.71 4.85
N VAL A 246 7.02 -4.91 3.54
CA VAL A 246 5.79 -4.95 2.73
C VAL A 246 5.82 -6.20 1.88
N PRO A 247 5.13 -7.28 2.27
CA PRO A 247 5.18 -8.57 1.60
C PRO A 247 4.70 -8.54 0.14
N LEU A 248 3.81 -7.61 -0.21
CA LEU A 248 3.23 -7.49 -1.54
C LEU A 248 4.08 -6.68 -2.53
N PHE A 249 5.30 -6.28 -2.16
CA PHE A 249 6.20 -5.68 -3.13
C PHE A 249 6.61 -6.71 -4.19
N ASP A 250 6.55 -6.28 -5.46
CA ASP A 250 6.99 -7.12 -6.56
C ASP A 250 8.52 -7.23 -6.58
N GLU A 251 9.01 -8.39 -6.16
CA GLU A 251 10.42 -8.76 -6.12
C GLU A 251 10.82 -9.70 -7.27
N THR A 252 9.89 -9.96 -8.21
CA THR A 252 10.10 -10.87 -9.34
C THR A 252 10.46 -10.15 -10.64
N ARG A 253 10.59 -8.84 -10.60
CA ARG A 253 10.86 -8.01 -11.77
C ARG A 253 12.17 -8.35 -12.44
N VAL A 254 12.16 -8.20 -13.75
CA VAL A 254 13.42 -8.20 -14.53
C VAL A 254 14.02 -6.80 -14.42
N GLY A 255 15.31 -6.71 -14.13
CA GLY A 255 15.99 -5.43 -14.03
C GLY A 255 16.03 -4.67 -15.36
N ASP A 256 15.93 -3.35 -15.31
CA ASP A 256 15.95 -2.46 -16.47
C ASP A 256 17.36 -1.82 -16.68
N TYR A 257 18.39 -2.65 -16.57
CA TYR A 257 19.80 -2.26 -16.79
C TYR A 257 20.49 -3.22 -17.74
N ALA A 258 21.72 -2.90 -18.15
CA ALA A 258 22.48 -3.74 -19.08
C ALA A 258 22.74 -5.15 -18.51
N SER A 259 22.22 -6.17 -19.17
CA SER A 259 22.36 -7.59 -18.81
C SER A 259 21.85 -7.95 -17.41
N PRO A 260 20.55 -7.75 -17.12
CA PRO A 260 19.98 -8.11 -15.84
C PRO A 260 20.00 -9.63 -15.64
N THR A 261 20.37 -10.09 -14.45
CA THR A 261 20.39 -11.50 -14.06
C THR A 261 19.67 -11.72 -12.75
N GLY A 262 18.67 -12.60 -12.77
CA GLY A 262 17.86 -12.93 -11.59
C GLY A 262 16.68 -11.97 -11.37
N GLN A 263 16.12 -12.06 -10.21
CA GLN A 263 14.94 -11.26 -9.78
C GLN A 263 15.40 -9.98 -9.10
N HIS A 264 14.59 -8.94 -9.24
CA HIS A 264 14.89 -7.62 -8.71
C HIS A 264 13.65 -7.04 -8.04
N GLY A 265 13.87 -6.35 -6.93
CA GLY A 265 12.86 -5.60 -6.24
C GLY A 265 13.21 -4.13 -6.10
N ASP A 266 12.29 -3.39 -5.53
CA ASP A 266 12.41 -1.96 -5.25
C ASP A 266 12.40 -1.69 -3.75
N MET A 267 13.02 -0.60 -3.35
CA MET A 267 12.89 -0.03 -2.02
C MET A 267 12.39 1.41 -2.15
N TRP A 268 11.46 1.80 -1.29
CA TRP A 268 10.93 3.16 -1.25
C TRP A 268 11.37 3.89 0.01
N LEU A 269 11.61 5.18 -0.11
CA LEU A 269 11.80 6.09 1.00
C LEU A 269 10.83 7.24 0.83
N THR A 270 9.84 7.31 1.72
CA THR A 270 8.81 8.35 1.69
C THR A 270 8.15 8.53 3.05
N PHE A 271 7.29 9.54 3.18
CA PHE A 271 6.36 9.67 4.29
C PHE A 271 5.16 8.74 4.06
N PRO A 272 4.72 7.91 5.01
CA PRO A 272 3.56 7.06 4.83
C PRO A 272 2.30 7.84 4.40
N LYS A 273 2.09 9.02 4.98
CA LYS A 273 0.95 9.90 4.66
C LYS A 273 1.04 10.59 3.31
N ASN A 274 2.17 10.49 2.61
CA ASN A 274 2.34 10.95 1.24
C ASN A 274 1.63 10.04 0.22
N LEU A 275 1.39 8.80 0.63
CA LEU A 275 0.61 7.84 -0.13
C LEU A 275 -0.88 8.12 0.11
N LEU A 276 -1.61 8.39 -0.96
CA LEU A 276 -3.03 8.69 -0.91
C LEU A 276 -3.82 7.47 -1.39
N TRP A 277 -4.80 7.09 -0.59
CA TRP A 277 -5.77 6.07 -0.90
C TRP A 277 -7.16 6.70 -1.02
N GLY A 278 -7.70 6.75 -2.23
CA GLY A 278 -9.03 7.28 -2.50
C GLY A 278 -10.08 6.19 -2.42
N VAL A 279 -11.10 6.39 -1.61
CA VAL A 279 -12.25 5.50 -1.52
C VAL A 279 -13.49 6.32 -1.85
N LYS A 280 -14.15 6.03 -2.99
CA LYS A 280 -15.37 6.72 -3.37
C LYS A 280 -16.60 6.06 -2.78
N ARG A 281 -16.64 4.75 -2.85
CA ARG A 281 -17.75 3.96 -2.36
C ARG A 281 -17.22 3.05 -1.28
N GLU A 282 -17.83 3.11 -0.12
CA GLU A 282 -17.59 2.11 0.90
C GLU A 282 -17.93 0.74 0.32
N ILE A 283 -17.21 -0.26 0.77
CA ILE A 283 -17.38 -1.62 0.31
C ILE A 283 -18.81 -2.05 0.63
N GLN A 284 -19.51 -2.48 -0.40
CA GLN A 284 -20.87 -2.98 -0.27
C GLN A 284 -20.89 -4.44 -0.66
N VAL A 285 -21.33 -5.28 0.26
CA VAL A 285 -21.49 -6.71 0.03
C VAL A 285 -22.98 -7.00 -0.11
N TYR A 286 -23.33 -7.65 -1.20
CA TYR A 286 -24.66 -8.10 -1.49
C TYR A 286 -24.70 -9.62 -1.35
N ARG A 287 -25.75 -10.13 -0.69
CA ARG A 287 -26.03 -11.56 -0.53
C ARG A 287 -27.31 -11.89 -1.25
N GLU A 288 -27.29 -12.84 -2.16
CA GLU A 288 -28.47 -13.28 -2.90
C GLU A 288 -28.54 -14.80 -2.93
N PHE A 289 -29.69 -15.37 -2.54
CA PHE A 289 -29.96 -16.79 -2.71
C PHE A 289 -30.51 -17.05 -4.11
N LYS A 290 -29.92 -18.00 -4.84
CA LYS A 290 -30.36 -18.43 -6.17
C LYS A 290 -31.03 -19.80 -6.13
N PRO A 291 -32.38 -19.86 -6.07
CA PRO A 291 -33.10 -21.12 -5.94
C PRO A 291 -32.87 -22.12 -7.08
N LYS A 292 -32.52 -21.64 -8.28
CA LYS A 292 -32.28 -22.50 -9.44
C LYS A 292 -30.93 -23.25 -9.37
N LYS A 293 -29.97 -22.69 -8.65
CA LYS A 293 -28.65 -23.27 -8.48
C LYS A 293 -28.45 -23.87 -7.09
N ASP A 294 -29.34 -23.60 -6.17
CA ASP A 294 -29.22 -23.90 -4.74
C ASP A 294 -27.90 -23.38 -4.15
N THR A 295 -27.61 -22.12 -4.46
CA THR A 295 -26.39 -21.42 -4.03
C THR A 295 -26.71 -20.06 -3.44
N ILE A 296 -25.87 -19.63 -2.51
CA ILE A 296 -25.86 -18.26 -2.00
C ILE A 296 -24.73 -17.53 -2.70
N GLU A 297 -25.05 -16.50 -3.45
CA GLU A 297 -24.06 -15.64 -4.11
C GLU A 297 -23.74 -14.41 -3.24
N TYR A 298 -22.47 -14.11 -3.12
CA TYR A 298 -21.96 -12.88 -2.52
C TYR A 298 -21.29 -12.05 -3.59
N THR A 299 -21.68 -10.81 -3.71
CA THR A 299 -21.08 -9.86 -4.65
C THR A 299 -20.63 -8.62 -3.89
N MET A 300 -19.35 -8.33 -3.95
CA MET A 300 -18.75 -7.14 -3.36
C MET A 300 -18.41 -6.13 -4.46
N TYR A 301 -18.73 -4.88 -4.22
CA TYR A 301 -18.31 -3.76 -5.05
C TYR A 301 -17.54 -2.74 -4.23
N CYS A 302 -16.39 -2.32 -4.76
CA CYS A 302 -15.65 -1.19 -4.22
C CYS A 302 -15.20 -0.25 -5.33
N ARG A 303 -14.91 1.00 -4.97
CA ARG A 303 -14.27 1.97 -5.87
C ARG A 303 -13.11 2.61 -5.15
N VAL A 304 -11.92 2.30 -5.62
CA VAL A 304 -10.65 2.74 -5.03
C VAL A 304 -9.73 3.34 -6.08
N GLY A 305 -8.80 4.13 -5.63
CA GLY A 305 -7.75 4.69 -6.47
C GLY A 305 -6.58 5.17 -5.63
N THR A 306 -5.42 5.28 -6.24
CA THR A 306 -4.17 5.66 -5.58
C THR A 306 -3.58 6.93 -6.18
N GLN A 307 -2.87 7.70 -5.36
CA GLN A 307 -2.09 8.84 -5.80
C GLN A 307 -0.94 9.09 -4.83
N ILE A 308 0.05 9.85 -5.26
CA ILE A 308 1.13 10.37 -4.42
C ILE A 308 0.92 11.88 -4.28
N GLU A 309 0.86 12.37 -3.04
CA GLU A 309 0.61 13.79 -2.78
C GLU A 309 1.77 14.66 -3.25
N GLU A 310 2.99 14.30 -2.87
CA GLU A 310 4.21 15.02 -3.22
C GLU A 310 5.23 14.03 -3.80
N VAL A 311 5.42 14.10 -5.11
CA VAL A 311 6.30 13.19 -5.82
C VAL A 311 7.78 13.47 -5.50
N ASP A 312 8.12 14.74 -5.26
CA ASP A 312 9.46 15.14 -4.84
C ASP A 312 9.86 14.63 -3.44
N ALA A 313 8.88 14.23 -2.63
CA ALA A 313 9.09 13.61 -1.31
C ALA A 313 9.19 12.08 -1.40
N PHE A 314 9.41 11.54 -2.58
CA PHE A 314 9.48 10.11 -2.83
C PHE A 314 10.80 9.73 -3.50
N VAL A 315 11.52 8.77 -2.91
CA VAL A 315 12.73 8.19 -3.51
C VAL A 315 12.48 6.71 -3.76
N VAL A 316 12.74 6.27 -4.99
CA VAL A 316 12.70 4.86 -5.39
C VAL A 316 14.12 4.39 -5.61
N VAL A 317 14.52 3.33 -4.93
CA VAL A 317 15.74 2.59 -5.24
C VAL A 317 15.33 1.38 -6.04
N LYS A 318 15.66 1.35 -7.32
CA LYS A 318 15.28 0.29 -8.25
C LYS A 318 16.41 -0.67 -8.55
N ASN A 319 16.07 -1.81 -9.17
CA ASN A 319 17.04 -2.82 -9.62
C ASN A 319 17.90 -3.39 -8.50
N ILE A 320 17.32 -3.56 -7.32
CA ILE A 320 17.99 -4.25 -6.22
C ILE A 320 17.86 -5.75 -6.48
N LYS A 321 18.99 -6.44 -6.61
CA LYS A 321 19.00 -7.88 -6.86
C LYS A 321 18.56 -8.61 -5.60
N VAL A 322 17.60 -9.53 -5.76
CA VAL A 322 17.19 -10.49 -4.73
C VAL A 322 18.20 -11.64 -4.75
N ALA A 323 18.75 -12.02 -3.60
CA ALA A 323 19.64 -13.18 -3.51
C ALA A 323 18.83 -14.46 -3.80
N ALA A 324 19.49 -15.42 -4.44
CA ALA A 324 18.88 -16.69 -4.82
C ALA A 324 18.98 -17.72 -3.68
#